data_5fe470aa8c175335d6c28e369a10e9d7
#
_entry.id   5fe470aa8c175335d6c28e369a10e9d7
#
_cell.length_a   1.000
_cell.length_b   1.000
_cell.length_c   1.000
_cell.angle_alpha   90.00
_cell.angle_beta   90.00
_cell.angle_gamma   90.00
#
_symmetry.space_group_name_H-M   'P 1'
#
loop_
_entity.id
_entity.type
_entity.pdbx_description
1 polymer ?
#
loop_
_entity_poly.entity_id
_entity_poly.type
_entity_poly.pdbx_seq_one_letter_code
_entity_poly.pdbx_strand_id
1 'polypeptide(L)'
;MHRIASIPARINIIGEHTDYSGGLSFAFAAPQRLTLEATSIPEGFEGESTVVSLWKEAKGWPAQLTVTSEIPIGAGMSSSAALCLAVVLCVDKEIQSFQACHEAQRIEHVVLGTECGLLDQMAMMFSKPNHATLIDFSTNTTAHHHLPESYVFKLIDSKIHRTLGEMDYQKSVDKQTKNIHLKEENQRVREAIRASPEQLGLLLNASHESLRTIGVSLEEIDQQVGILQNTPGVWGARMMGGGFGGMILVLVEHKEILPQGVVVQPSEAGFVQEFL
;
A
#
# COMPACT_ATOMS: atom_id res chain seq x y z
N MET A 1 0.11 -30.20 -8.56
CA MET A 1 -0.55 -29.09 -7.85
C MET A 1 -0.16 -27.80 -8.57
N HIS A 2 -1.14 -26.99 -8.91
CA HIS A 2 -0.93 -25.71 -9.58
C HIS A 2 -1.78 -24.66 -8.88
N ARG A 3 -1.16 -23.58 -8.42
CA ARG A 3 -1.84 -22.49 -7.71
C ARG A 3 -1.48 -21.15 -8.33
N ILE A 4 -2.47 -20.27 -8.39
CA ILE A 4 -2.32 -18.89 -8.86
C ILE A 4 -2.86 -17.97 -7.77
N ALA A 5 -2.00 -17.13 -7.22
CA ALA A 5 -2.39 -16.03 -6.33
C ALA A 5 -2.38 -14.71 -7.10
N SER A 6 -3.41 -13.91 -6.90
CA SER A 6 -3.51 -12.58 -7.50
C SER A 6 -3.74 -11.55 -6.40
N ILE A 7 -2.78 -10.63 -6.23
CA ILE A 7 -2.77 -9.64 -5.16
C ILE A 7 -2.80 -8.24 -5.76
N PRO A 8 -3.74 -7.38 -5.35
CA PRO A 8 -3.81 -6.00 -5.83
C PRO A 8 -2.70 -5.14 -5.23
N ALA A 9 -2.35 -4.04 -5.90
CA ALA A 9 -1.67 -2.94 -5.25
C ALA A 9 -2.59 -2.29 -4.20
N ARG A 10 -2.01 -1.47 -3.30
CA ARG A 10 -2.83 -0.69 -2.37
C ARG A 10 -2.71 0.81 -2.64
N ILE A 11 -3.77 1.51 -2.33
CA ILE A 11 -3.82 2.96 -2.24
C ILE A 11 -4.13 3.32 -0.80
N ASN A 12 -3.22 3.98 -0.11
CA ASN A 12 -3.51 4.55 1.18
C ASN A 12 -4.00 5.98 1.01
N ILE A 13 -5.29 6.21 1.28
CA ILE A 13 -5.89 7.54 1.18
C ILE A 13 -5.25 8.45 2.22
N ILE A 14 -5.21 8.00 3.49
CA ILE A 14 -4.69 8.74 4.63
C ILE A 14 -4.35 7.78 5.78
N GLY A 15 -3.41 8.15 6.66
CA GLY A 15 -2.97 7.29 7.76
C GLY A 15 -1.63 6.61 7.50
N GLU A 16 -0.69 7.31 6.84
CA GLU A 16 0.69 6.82 6.69
C GLU A 16 1.45 6.89 8.00
N HIS A 17 2.40 5.97 8.19
CA HIS A 17 3.29 5.90 9.38
C HIS A 17 2.55 5.79 10.71
N THR A 18 1.38 5.14 10.72
CA THR A 18 0.57 4.91 11.93
C THR A 18 0.52 3.44 12.35
N ASP A 19 0.74 2.52 11.43
CA ASP A 19 0.54 1.07 11.57
C ASP A 19 1.48 0.42 12.60
N TYR A 20 2.75 0.80 12.63
CA TYR A 20 3.72 0.30 13.63
C TYR A 20 3.54 0.91 15.04
N SER A 21 2.60 1.84 15.19
CA SER A 21 2.28 2.51 16.47
C SER A 21 0.83 2.29 16.92
N GLY A 22 0.13 1.32 16.33
CA GLY A 22 -1.26 1.02 16.69
C GLY A 22 -2.25 2.11 16.29
N GLY A 23 -1.98 2.84 15.21
CA GLY A 23 -2.84 3.91 14.71
C GLY A 23 -3.94 3.44 13.76
N LEU A 24 -4.42 4.38 12.94
CA LEU A 24 -5.50 4.17 11.99
C LEU A 24 -5.02 4.46 10.57
N SER A 25 -5.53 3.71 9.59
CA SER A 25 -5.37 4.02 8.17
C SER A 25 -6.69 3.85 7.42
N PHE A 26 -6.85 4.59 6.33
CA PHE A 26 -8.01 4.50 5.44
C PHE A 26 -7.51 4.26 4.02
N ALA A 27 -7.71 3.04 3.50
CA ALA A 27 -7.06 2.55 2.29
C ALA A 27 -8.01 1.73 1.43
N PHE A 28 -7.61 1.45 0.19
CA PHE A 28 -8.29 0.50 -0.69
C PHE A 28 -7.30 -0.26 -1.58
N ALA A 29 -7.72 -1.40 -2.11
CA ALA A 29 -6.98 -2.12 -3.15
C ALA A 29 -7.17 -1.46 -4.52
N ALA A 30 -6.09 -1.26 -5.26
CA ALA A 30 -6.12 -0.76 -6.64
C ALA A 30 -6.39 -1.89 -7.65
N PRO A 31 -6.79 -1.55 -8.91
CA PRO A 31 -6.99 -2.56 -9.95
C PRO A 31 -5.71 -3.26 -10.39
N GLN A 32 -4.55 -2.59 -10.32
CA GLN A 32 -3.26 -3.15 -10.71
C GLN A 32 -2.89 -4.31 -9.80
N ARG A 33 -2.51 -5.45 -10.39
CA ARG A 33 -2.27 -6.68 -9.64
C ARG A 33 -0.90 -7.27 -9.91
N LEU A 34 -0.41 -8.00 -8.92
CA LEU A 34 0.68 -8.95 -9.06
C LEU A 34 0.10 -10.35 -9.03
N THR A 35 0.53 -11.20 -9.96
CA THR A 35 0.14 -12.60 -10.02
C THR A 35 1.37 -13.48 -9.85
N LEU A 36 1.29 -14.42 -8.91
CA LEU A 36 2.25 -15.52 -8.75
C LEU A 36 1.58 -16.82 -9.17
N GLU A 37 2.20 -17.50 -10.11
CA GLU A 37 1.87 -18.84 -10.52
C GLU A 37 2.90 -19.82 -9.96
N ALA A 38 2.43 -20.86 -9.25
CA ALA A 38 3.27 -21.88 -8.63
C ALA A 38 2.82 -23.27 -9.10
N THR A 39 3.68 -23.94 -9.84
CA THR A 39 3.46 -25.30 -10.36
C THR A 39 4.39 -26.27 -9.67
N SER A 40 3.86 -27.38 -9.13
CA SER A 40 4.70 -28.40 -8.48
C SER A 40 5.60 -29.09 -9.48
N ILE A 41 6.86 -29.29 -9.09
CA ILE A 41 7.87 -30.06 -9.81
C ILE A 41 8.38 -31.19 -8.91
N PRO A 42 9.03 -32.22 -9.46
CA PRO A 42 9.47 -33.38 -8.65
C PRO A 42 10.45 -32.99 -7.53
N GLU A 43 11.37 -32.05 -7.79
CA GLU A 43 12.35 -31.59 -6.82
C GLU A 43 12.89 -30.20 -7.15
N GLY A 44 13.40 -29.48 -6.14
CA GLY A 44 14.03 -28.18 -6.31
C GLY A 44 13.04 -27.00 -6.45
N PHE A 45 13.58 -25.87 -6.87
CA PHE A 45 12.83 -24.62 -7.03
C PHE A 45 13.34 -23.89 -8.27
N GLU A 46 12.44 -23.49 -9.14
CA GLU A 46 12.72 -22.73 -10.37
C GLU A 46 12.01 -21.38 -10.30
N GLY A 47 12.68 -20.31 -10.72
CA GLY A 47 12.13 -18.95 -10.74
C GLY A 47 13.17 -17.89 -10.41
N GLU A 48 12.72 -16.66 -10.29
CA GLU A 48 13.56 -15.52 -9.91
C GLU A 48 14.08 -15.70 -8.48
N SER A 49 15.33 -15.34 -8.21
CA SER A 49 16.03 -15.66 -6.97
C SER A 49 15.35 -15.15 -5.70
N THR A 50 14.81 -13.93 -5.74
CA THR A 50 14.07 -13.33 -4.62
C THR A 50 12.77 -14.09 -4.35
N VAL A 51 12.02 -14.45 -5.40
CA VAL A 51 10.78 -15.23 -5.29
C VAL A 51 11.04 -16.59 -4.69
N VAL A 52 12.11 -17.28 -5.15
CA VAL A 52 12.55 -18.58 -4.61
C VAL A 52 12.96 -18.45 -3.13
N SER A 53 13.62 -17.36 -2.74
CA SER A 53 14.00 -17.12 -1.35
C SER A 53 12.79 -16.92 -0.45
N LEU A 54 11.82 -16.11 -0.88
CA LEU A 54 10.54 -15.91 -0.17
C LEU A 54 9.76 -17.22 -0.06
N TRP A 55 9.70 -18.00 -1.15
CA TRP A 55 9.02 -19.29 -1.18
C TRP A 55 9.59 -20.30 -0.20
N LYS A 56 10.92 -20.39 -0.12
CA LYS A 56 11.63 -21.25 0.86
C LYS A 56 11.39 -20.79 2.29
N GLU A 57 11.43 -19.47 2.53
CA GLU A 57 11.17 -18.91 3.86
C GLU A 57 9.74 -19.18 4.33
N ALA A 58 8.76 -19.14 3.42
CA ALA A 58 7.37 -19.53 3.67
C ALA A 58 7.16 -21.06 3.74
N LYS A 59 8.25 -21.88 3.65
CA LYS A 59 8.23 -23.35 3.66
C LYS A 59 7.42 -23.95 2.51
N GLY A 60 7.51 -23.35 1.33
CA GLY A 60 6.88 -23.83 0.12
C GLY A 60 7.41 -25.17 -0.36
N TRP A 61 6.60 -25.91 -1.06
CA TRP A 61 6.90 -27.19 -1.70
C TRP A 61 7.75 -27.00 -2.97
N PRO A 62 8.42 -28.07 -3.52
CA PRO A 62 9.20 -27.99 -4.76
C PRO A 62 8.35 -27.48 -5.93
N ALA A 63 8.72 -26.32 -6.49
CA ALA A 63 7.89 -25.60 -7.45
C ALA A 63 8.67 -24.83 -8.50
N GLN A 64 8.05 -24.69 -9.68
CA GLN A 64 8.35 -23.65 -10.65
C GLN A 64 7.47 -22.44 -10.32
N LEU A 65 8.11 -21.25 -10.20
CA LEU A 65 7.50 -20.00 -9.75
C LEU A 65 7.60 -18.96 -10.86
N THR A 66 6.47 -18.40 -11.28
CA THR A 66 6.39 -17.33 -12.29
C THR A 66 5.63 -16.15 -11.73
N VAL A 67 6.21 -14.95 -11.81
CA VAL A 67 5.59 -13.70 -11.36
C VAL A 67 5.33 -12.80 -12.55
N THR A 68 4.11 -12.27 -12.64
CA THR A 68 3.75 -11.16 -13.53
C THR A 68 3.18 -10.02 -12.70
N SER A 69 3.50 -8.78 -13.03
CA SER A 69 3.06 -7.63 -12.25
C SER A 69 2.70 -6.43 -13.10
N GLU A 70 1.52 -5.87 -12.84
CA GLU A 70 1.10 -4.56 -13.33
C GLU A 70 1.43 -3.45 -12.31
N ILE A 71 1.94 -3.81 -11.12
CA ILE A 71 2.29 -2.87 -10.06
C ILE A 71 3.66 -2.27 -10.38
N PRO A 72 3.79 -0.95 -10.57
CA PRO A 72 5.07 -0.32 -10.84
C PRO A 72 6.04 -0.53 -9.66
N ILE A 73 7.26 -0.98 -9.97
CA ILE A 73 8.30 -1.20 -8.97
C ILE A 73 8.81 0.17 -8.46
N GLY A 74 8.99 0.28 -7.13
CA GLY A 74 9.51 1.51 -6.51
C GLY A 74 8.54 2.70 -6.50
N ALA A 75 7.30 2.50 -6.92
CA ALA A 75 6.27 3.54 -7.00
C ALA A 75 5.52 3.80 -5.68
N GLY A 76 5.92 3.19 -4.57
CA GLY A 76 5.19 3.31 -3.29
C GLY A 76 3.80 2.65 -3.31
N MET A 77 3.55 1.69 -4.22
CA MET A 77 2.30 0.92 -4.33
C MET A 77 2.42 -0.49 -3.72
N SER A 78 3.51 -0.76 -2.98
CA SER A 78 3.76 -1.96 -2.18
C SER A 78 3.82 -3.27 -2.96
N SER A 79 4.60 -3.29 -4.06
CA SER A 79 4.81 -4.50 -4.85
C SER A 79 5.50 -5.63 -4.06
N SER A 80 6.37 -5.30 -3.09
CA SER A 80 7.02 -6.29 -2.20
C SER A 80 6.00 -7.00 -1.30
N ALA A 81 5.13 -6.27 -0.63
CA ALA A 81 4.07 -6.83 0.19
C ALA A 81 3.09 -7.69 -0.64
N ALA A 82 2.76 -7.25 -1.86
CA ALA A 82 1.94 -8.03 -2.79
C ALA A 82 2.61 -9.36 -3.15
N LEU A 83 3.92 -9.36 -3.42
CA LEU A 83 4.69 -10.58 -3.69
C LEU A 83 4.71 -11.51 -2.48
N CYS A 84 4.97 -10.98 -1.29
CA CYS A 84 4.99 -11.78 -0.05
C CYS A 84 3.63 -12.42 0.24
N LEU A 85 2.52 -11.65 0.07
CA LEU A 85 1.17 -12.19 0.19
C LEU A 85 0.88 -13.28 -0.85
N ALA A 86 1.27 -13.08 -2.11
CA ALA A 86 1.09 -14.08 -3.16
C ALA A 86 1.80 -15.38 -2.84
N VAL A 87 3.04 -15.30 -2.32
CA VAL A 87 3.81 -16.47 -1.86
C VAL A 87 3.07 -17.19 -0.74
N VAL A 88 2.68 -16.48 0.32
CA VAL A 88 2.00 -17.07 1.48
C VAL A 88 0.71 -17.76 1.08
N LEU A 89 -0.13 -17.12 0.28
CA LEU A 89 -1.41 -17.70 -0.19
C LEU A 89 -1.20 -18.91 -1.11
N CYS A 90 -0.16 -18.90 -1.96
CA CYS A 90 0.16 -20.05 -2.78
C CYS A 90 0.69 -21.23 -1.95
N VAL A 91 1.45 -20.97 -0.90
CA VAL A 91 1.98 -22.02 -0.01
C VAL A 91 0.85 -22.66 0.82
N ASP A 92 0.00 -21.82 1.42
CA ASP A 92 -1.15 -22.28 2.23
C ASP A 92 -2.43 -21.55 1.80
N LYS A 93 -3.22 -22.19 0.93
CA LYS A 93 -4.49 -21.62 0.42
C LYS A 93 -5.60 -21.52 1.46
N GLU A 94 -5.48 -22.23 2.57
CA GLU A 94 -6.49 -22.24 3.65
C GLU A 94 -6.13 -21.26 4.78
N ILE A 95 -5.00 -20.57 4.67
CA ILE A 95 -4.55 -19.59 5.68
C ILE A 95 -5.59 -18.48 5.85
N GLN A 96 -5.90 -18.12 7.09
CA GLN A 96 -6.80 -17.02 7.38
C GLN A 96 -6.17 -15.67 6.96
N SER A 97 -6.95 -14.76 6.40
CA SER A 97 -6.46 -13.49 5.82
C SER A 97 -5.56 -12.69 6.78
N PHE A 98 -5.91 -12.64 8.07
CA PHE A 98 -5.10 -11.93 9.05
C PHE A 98 -3.77 -12.65 9.33
N GLN A 99 -3.77 -13.97 9.40
CA GLN A 99 -2.54 -14.77 9.53
C GLN A 99 -1.67 -14.64 8.28
N ALA A 100 -2.28 -14.58 7.09
CA ALA A 100 -1.57 -14.34 5.83
C ALA A 100 -0.85 -12.99 5.84
N CYS A 101 -1.48 -11.93 6.36
CA CYS A 101 -0.83 -10.61 6.50
C CYS A 101 0.40 -10.68 7.41
N HIS A 102 0.32 -11.32 8.56
CA HIS A 102 1.45 -11.46 9.48
C HIS A 102 2.58 -12.32 8.90
N GLU A 103 2.24 -13.43 8.26
CA GLU A 103 3.25 -14.29 7.65
C GLU A 103 3.92 -13.61 6.45
N ALA A 104 3.16 -12.84 5.64
CA ALA A 104 3.72 -12.05 4.56
C ALA A 104 4.68 -10.98 5.08
N GLN A 105 4.31 -10.25 6.13
CA GLN A 105 5.18 -9.29 6.82
C GLN A 105 6.46 -9.99 7.34
N ARG A 106 6.33 -11.15 7.99
CA ARG A 106 7.45 -11.89 8.53
C ARG A 106 8.48 -12.27 7.45
N ILE A 107 8.02 -12.86 6.34
CA ILE A 107 8.94 -13.25 5.25
C ILE A 107 9.53 -12.01 4.54
N GLU A 108 8.80 -10.91 4.46
CA GLU A 108 9.28 -9.63 3.93
C GLU A 108 10.45 -9.10 4.78
N HIS A 109 10.29 -9.06 6.10
CA HIS A 109 11.37 -8.66 7.02
C HIS A 109 12.60 -9.55 6.92
N VAL A 110 12.41 -10.89 6.90
CA VAL A 110 13.51 -11.85 6.90
C VAL A 110 14.27 -11.85 5.58
N VAL A 111 13.57 -11.82 4.45
CA VAL A 111 14.19 -12.02 3.12
C VAL A 111 14.56 -10.70 2.47
N LEU A 112 13.72 -9.68 2.58
CA LEU A 112 13.94 -8.39 1.91
C LEU A 112 14.57 -7.34 2.84
N GLY A 113 14.63 -7.60 4.15
CA GLY A 113 15.20 -6.67 5.12
C GLY A 113 14.40 -5.38 5.31
N THR A 114 13.14 -5.37 4.89
CA THR A 114 12.27 -4.18 4.96
C THR A 114 11.48 -4.19 6.26
N GLU A 115 11.77 -3.28 7.18
CA GLU A 115 10.99 -3.09 8.40
C GLU A 115 9.70 -2.32 8.06
N CYS A 116 8.61 -3.04 7.76
CA CYS A 116 7.29 -2.47 7.47
C CYS A 116 6.27 -2.81 8.57
N GLY A 117 5.20 -2.01 8.68
CA GLY A 117 4.01 -2.36 9.45
C GLY A 117 3.07 -3.31 8.68
N LEU A 118 1.80 -3.35 9.06
CA LEU A 118 0.79 -4.24 8.46
C LEU A 118 -0.13 -3.52 7.46
N LEU A 119 0.04 -2.22 7.25
CA LEU A 119 -0.83 -1.42 6.40
C LEU A 119 -1.01 -2.04 5.01
N ASP A 120 0.09 -2.36 4.36
CA ASP A 120 0.11 -2.81 2.98
C ASP A 120 -0.65 -4.14 2.83
N GLN A 121 -0.29 -5.11 3.65
CA GLN A 121 -0.88 -6.44 3.63
C GLN A 121 -2.38 -6.40 3.99
N MET A 122 -2.76 -5.64 5.03
CA MET A 122 -4.16 -5.55 5.44
C MET A 122 -5.01 -4.80 4.41
N ALA A 123 -4.50 -3.71 3.80
CA ALA A 123 -5.20 -3.00 2.75
C ALA A 123 -5.46 -3.89 1.52
N MET A 124 -4.53 -4.78 1.16
CA MET A 124 -4.67 -5.72 0.05
C MET A 124 -5.63 -6.88 0.34
N MET A 125 -5.63 -7.40 1.57
CA MET A 125 -6.39 -8.60 1.94
C MET A 125 -7.82 -8.32 2.43
N PHE A 126 -8.10 -7.11 2.92
CA PHE A 126 -9.41 -6.75 3.48
C PHE A 126 -10.17 -5.71 2.64
N SER A 127 -9.74 -5.47 1.41
CA SER A 127 -10.45 -4.55 0.51
C SER A 127 -11.73 -5.14 -0.06
N LYS A 128 -12.64 -4.23 -0.45
CA LYS A 128 -13.90 -4.55 -1.10
C LYS A 128 -14.17 -3.56 -2.23
N PRO A 129 -14.68 -3.99 -3.39
CA PRO A 129 -15.07 -3.09 -4.48
C PRO A 129 -15.97 -1.95 -4.01
N ASN A 130 -15.73 -0.75 -4.52
CA ASN A 130 -16.47 0.48 -4.20
C ASN A 130 -16.41 0.91 -2.72
N HIS A 131 -15.44 0.39 -1.94
CA HIS A 131 -15.26 0.75 -0.54
C HIS A 131 -13.80 1.06 -0.25
N ALA A 132 -13.59 2.03 0.63
CA ALA A 132 -12.34 2.14 1.36
C ALA A 132 -12.45 1.39 2.69
N THR A 133 -11.35 0.87 3.16
CA THR A 133 -11.22 0.08 4.38
C THR A 133 -10.56 0.93 5.45
N LEU A 134 -11.27 1.19 6.54
CA LEU A 134 -10.68 1.67 7.78
C LEU A 134 -9.97 0.50 8.44
N ILE A 135 -8.71 0.68 8.77
CA ILE A 135 -7.88 -0.31 9.46
C ILE A 135 -7.48 0.28 10.81
N ASP A 136 -7.77 -0.43 11.89
CA ASP A 136 -7.33 -0.10 13.25
C ASP A 136 -6.24 -1.10 13.68
N PHE A 137 -5.00 -0.64 13.72
CA PHE A 137 -3.84 -1.47 14.06
C PHE A 137 -3.70 -1.73 15.56
N SER A 138 -4.43 -1.00 16.42
CA SER A 138 -4.43 -1.27 17.86
C SER A 138 -5.26 -2.50 18.23
N THR A 139 -6.29 -2.78 17.43
CA THR A 139 -7.21 -3.90 17.62
C THR A 139 -7.12 -4.94 16.50
N ASN A 140 -6.37 -4.63 15.44
CA ASN A 140 -6.27 -5.43 14.22
C ASN A 140 -7.65 -5.70 13.59
N THR A 141 -8.51 -4.68 13.57
CA THR A 141 -9.85 -4.77 12.98
C THR A 141 -9.99 -3.90 11.74
N THR A 142 -10.94 -4.25 10.90
CA THR A 142 -11.25 -3.51 9.67
C THR A 142 -12.74 -3.19 9.57
N ALA A 143 -13.07 -2.05 8.95
CA ALA A 143 -14.43 -1.66 8.63
C ALA A 143 -14.49 -1.06 7.22
N HIS A 144 -15.51 -1.44 6.44
CA HIS A 144 -15.67 -0.96 5.09
C HIS A 144 -16.60 0.27 5.05
N HIS A 145 -16.16 1.29 4.33
CA HIS A 145 -16.93 2.52 4.09
C HIS A 145 -17.11 2.70 2.59
N HIS A 146 -18.36 2.82 2.15
CA HIS A 146 -18.65 3.06 0.74
C HIS A 146 -17.96 4.34 0.27
N LEU A 147 -17.23 4.25 -0.84
CA LEU A 147 -16.55 5.35 -1.48
C LEU A 147 -17.31 5.72 -2.75
N PRO A 148 -18.07 6.83 -2.75
CA PRO A 148 -18.84 7.27 -3.92
C PRO A 148 -17.97 7.57 -5.13
N GLU A 149 -18.50 7.42 -6.33
CA GLU A 149 -17.80 7.72 -7.60
C GLU A 149 -17.35 9.19 -7.73
N SER A 150 -17.93 10.09 -6.91
CA SER A 150 -17.50 11.48 -6.83
C SER A 150 -16.08 11.67 -6.24
N TYR A 151 -15.51 10.63 -5.61
CA TYR A 151 -14.13 10.67 -5.14
C TYR A 151 -13.20 10.17 -6.26
N VAL A 152 -12.77 11.08 -7.11
CA VAL A 152 -11.88 10.76 -8.24
C VAL A 152 -10.43 10.86 -7.79
N PHE A 153 -9.85 9.72 -7.44
CA PHE A 153 -8.43 9.64 -7.09
C PHE A 153 -7.57 9.41 -8.32
N LYS A 154 -6.43 10.10 -8.37
CA LYS A 154 -5.38 9.91 -9.37
C LYS A 154 -4.03 9.69 -8.73
N LEU A 155 -3.20 8.94 -9.41
CA LEU A 155 -1.79 8.78 -9.10
C LEU A 155 -0.95 9.57 -10.09
N ILE A 156 -0.05 10.39 -9.58
CA ILE A 156 0.99 11.09 -10.34
C ILE A 156 2.34 10.53 -9.91
N ASP A 157 3.10 10.03 -10.87
CA ASP A 157 4.44 9.54 -10.63
C ASP A 157 5.39 10.74 -10.43
N SER A 158 6.01 10.82 -9.25
CA SER A 158 6.97 11.87 -8.94
C SER A 158 8.26 11.78 -9.75
N LYS A 159 8.52 10.66 -10.41
CA LYS A 159 9.79 10.30 -11.08
C LYS A 159 10.99 10.21 -10.13
N ILE A 160 10.76 10.23 -8.84
CA ILE A 160 11.76 10.03 -7.80
C ILE A 160 11.52 8.64 -7.21
N HIS A 161 12.41 7.70 -7.52
CA HIS A 161 12.34 6.32 -7.05
C HIS A 161 13.57 6.03 -6.21
N ARG A 162 13.35 5.74 -4.93
CA ARG A 162 14.40 5.34 -3.99
C ARG A 162 14.02 4.02 -3.34
N THR A 163 15.00 3.21 -3.00
CA THR A 163 14.78 1.99 -2.23
C THR A 163 14.68 2.36 -0.75
N LEU A 164 13.61 1.93 -0.09
CA LEU A 164 13.36 2.21 1.34
C LEU A 164 14.51 1.72 2.24
N GLY A 165 15.24 0.66 1.82
CA GLY A 165 16.40 0.13 2.53
C GLY A 165 17.64 1.03 2.56
N GLU A 166 17.70 2.07 1.72
CA GLU A 166 18.83 3.01 1.67
C GLU A 166 18.71 4.18 2.66
N MET A 167 17.56 4.30 3.35
CA MET A 167 17.27 5.45 4.19
C MET A 167 16.93 5.03 5.63
N ASP A 168 17.78 5.44 6.56
CA ASP A 168 17.63 5.24 8.01
C ASP A 168 16.63 6.28 8.60
N TYR A 169 15.41 6.32 8.03
CA TYR A 169 14.41 7.36 8.35
C TYR A 169 13.85 7.27 9.78
N GLN A 170 13.97 6.12 10.42
CA GLN A 170 13.49 5.97 11.81
C GLN A 170 14.36 6.72 12.83
N LYS A 171 15.59 7.08 12.48
CA LYS A 171 16.57 7.67 13.42
C LYS A 171 16.59 9.20 13.47
N SER A 172 16.02 9.90 12.50
CA SER A 172 16.21 11.35 12.34
C SER A 172 15.22 12.26 13.08
N VAL A 173 14.05 11.74 13.47
CA VAL A 173 12.98 12.55 14.10
C VAL A 173 12.72 12.08 15.53
N ASP A 174 12.57 13.04 16.44
CA ASP A 174 12.33 12.76 17.84
C ASP A 174 10.97 12.09 18.08
N LYS A 175 10.89 11.33 19.19
CA LYS A 175 9.70 10.56 19.55
C LYS A 175 8.46 11.46 19.77
N GLN A 176 8.65 12.70 20.22
CA GLN A 176 7.53 13.61 20.47
C GLN A 176 6.85 14.02 19.15
N THR A 177 7.63 14.38 18.14
CA THR A 177 7.13 14.72 16.79
C THR A 177 6.37 13.55 16.16
N LYS A 178 6.91 12.31 16.28
CA LYS A 178 6.21 11.10 15.81
C LYS A 178 4.88 10.86 16.56
N ASN A 179 4.83 11.10 17.86
CA ASN A 179 3.59 10.96 18.65
C ASN A 179 2.55 12.03 18.26
N ILE A 180 2.98 13.26 17.97
CA ILE A 180 2.08 14.32 17.48
C ILE A 180 1.50 13.90 16.14
N HIS A 181 2.34 13.47 15.20
CA HIS A 181 1.90 12.95 13.91
C HIS A 181 0.84 11.84 14.07
N LEU A 182 1.14 10.81 14.86
CA LEU A 182 0.24 9.68 15.11
C LEU A 182 -1.14 10.16 15.62
N LYS A 183 -1.15 11.05 16.60
CA LYS A 183 -2.39 11.57 17.18
C LYS A 183 -3.21 12.35 16.17
N GLU A 184 -2.57 13.27 15.45
CA GLU A 184 -3.23 14.11 14.46
C GLU A 184 -3.67 13.32 13.22
N GLU A 185 -2.85 12.37 12.76
CA GLU A 185 -3.18 11.53 11.61
C GLU A 185 -4.35 10.60 11.92
N ASN A 186 -4.40 10.03 13.13
CA ASN A 186 -5.55 9.27 13.59
C ASN A 186 -6.84 10.12 13.61
N GLN A 187 -6.74 11.40 13.96
CA GLN A 187 -7.89 12.31 13.90
C GLN A 187 -8.32 12.57 12.45
N ARG A 188 -7.36 12.86 11.56
CA ARG A 188 -7.61 13.05 10.12
C ARG A 188 -8.27 11.82 9.49
N VAL A 189 -7.82 10.61 9.84
CA VAL A 189 -8.45 9.36 9.38
C VAL A 189 -9.91 9.27 9.81
N ARG A 190 -10.24 9.58 11.07
CA ARG A 190 -11.63 9.56 11.56
C ARG A 190 -12.52 10.57 10.84
N GLU A 191 -12.00 11.75 10.53
CA GLU A 191 -12.70 12.78 9.78
C GLU A 191 -12.89 12.38 8.32
N ALA A 192 -11.88 11.77 7.69
CA ALA A 192 -11.89 11.35 6.29
C ALA A 192 -13.03 10.36 5.96
N ILE A 193 -13.45 9.53 6.91
CA ILE A 193 -14.52 8.54 6.73
C ILE A 193 -15.86 9.19 6.30
N ARG A 194 -16.11 10.43 6.70
CA ARG A 194 -17.37 11.15 6.46
C ARG A 194 -17.16 12.47 5.73
N ALA A 195 -15.94 12.77 5.31
CA ALA A 195 -15.60 14.02 4.64
C ALA A 195 -16.24 14.09 3.25
N SER A 196 -16.65 15.26 2.80
CA SER A 196 -16.89 15.50 1.37
C SER A 196 -15.58 15.46 0.58
N PRO A 197 -15.60 15.39 -0.77
CA PRO A 197 -14.36 15.43 -1.55
C PRO A 197 -13.48 16.64 -1.23
N GLU A 198 -14.07 17.84 -1.09
CA GLU A 198 -13.36 19.07 -0.72
C GLU A 198 -12.72 18.96 0.67
N GLN A 199 -13.48 18.46 1.65
CA GLN A 199 -12.99 18.26 3.01
C GLN A 199 -11.88 17.22 3.06
N LEU A 200 -12.04 16.11 2.33
CA LEU A 200 -11.00 15.09 2.22
C LEU A 200 -9.73 15.67 1.58
N GLY A 201 -9.86 16.51 0.55
CA GLY A 201 -8.73 17.21 -0.05
C GLY A 201 -7.92 18.03 0.96
N LEU A 202 -8.60 18.78 1.84
CA LEU A 202 -7.94 19.52 2.91
C LEU A 202 -7.21 18.59 3.90
N LEU A 203 -7.82 17.45 4.24
CA LEU A 203 -7.19 16.43 5.11
C LEU A 203 -5.95 15.81 4.45
N LEU A 204 -5.99 15.54 3.13
CA LEU A 204 -4.83 15.06 2.38
C LEU A 204 -3.68 16.08 2.41
N ASN A 205 -3.98 17.36 2.22
CA ASN A 205 -2.98 18.43 2.29
C ASN A 205 -2.34 18.52 3.69
N ALA A 206 -3.16 18.47 4.74
CA ALA A 206 -2.68 18.50 6.13
C ALA A 206 -1.86 17.24 6.48
N SER A 207 -2.24 16.07 5.95
CA SER A 207 -1.47 14.83 6.09
C SER A 207 -0.09 14.96 5.44
N HIS A 208 0.01 15.55 4.22
CA HIS A 208 1.30 15.78 3.57
C HIS A 208 2.22 16.67 4.40
N GLU A 209 1.70 17.77 4.94
CA GLU A 209 2.49 18.66 5.81
C GLU A 209 2.99 17.95 7.08
N SER A 210 2.17 17.07 7.65
CA SER A 210 2.58 16.25 8.78
C SER A 210 3.69 15.25 8.41
N LEU A 211 3.65 14.67 7.19
CA LEU A 211 4.70 13.79 6.67
C LEU A 211 6.02 14.53 6.43
N ARG A 212 5.95 15.78 5.94
CA ARG A 212 7.13 16.68 5.86
C ARG A 212 7.73 16.88 7.24
N THR A 213 6.90 17.18 8.23
CA THR A 213 7.33 17.46 9.61
C THR A 213 8.03 16.26 10.24
N ILE A 214 7.60 15.03 9.97
CA ILE A 214 8.28 13.81 10.43
C ILE A 214 9.47 13.39 9.52
N GLY A 215 9.84 14.21 8.55
CA GLY A 215 11.06 14.05 7.75
C GLY A 215 11.03 12.89 6.75
N VAL A 216 9.85 12.43 6.32
CA VAL A 216 9.71 11.34 5.33
C VAL A 216 9.44 11.86 3.92
N SER A 217 9.34 13.16 3.74
CA SER A 217 9.24 13.79 2.41
C SER A 217 10.57 14.40 1.96
N LEU A 218 10.67 14.68 0.67
CA LEU A 218 11.78 15.37 0.03
C LEU A 218 11.31 16.71 -0.49
N GLU A 219 12.22 17.69 -0.56
CA GLU A 219 11.91 19.04 -1.06
C GLU A 219 11.32 19.00 -2.48
N GLU A 220 11.85 18.13 -3.35
CA GLU A 220 11.36 17.97 -4.73
C GLU A 220 9.94 17.39 -4.77
N ILE A 221 9.58 16.52 -3.82
CA ILE A 221 8.22 15.99 -3.67
C ILE A 221 7.29 17.08 -3.14
N ASP A 222 7.73 17.83 -2.13
CA ASP A 222 6.97 18.94 -1.55
C ASP A 222 6.64 20.01 -2.59
N GLN A 223 7.59 20.35 -3.47
CA GLN A 223 7.37 21.26 -4.58
C GLN A 223 6.32 20.73 -5.57
N GLN A 224 6.43 19.45 -5.96
CA GLN A 224 5.44 18.83 -6.86
C GLN A 224 4.05 18.79 -6.23
N VAL A 225 3.94 18.38 -4.96
CA VAL A 225 2.66 18.35 -4.23
C VAL A 225 2.09 19.78 -4.12
N GLY A 226 2.92 20.78 -3.82
CA GLY A 226 2.49 22.17 -3.78
C GLY A 226 1.93 22.69 -5.12
N ILE A 227 2.53 22.30 -6.24
CA ILE A 227 2.01 22.63 -7.58
C ILE A 227 0.65 21.96 -7.79
N LEU A 228 0.53 20.67 -7.45
CA LEU A 228 -0.72 19.91 -7.61
C LEU A 228 -1.84 20.49 -6.74
N GLN A 229 -1.57 20.82 -5.47
CA GLN A 229 -2.53 21.43 -4.55
C GLN A 229 -3.07 22.79 -5.03
N ASN A 230 -2.29 23.52 -5.81
CA ASN A 230 -2.65 24.82 -6.39
C ASN A 230 -3.23 24.71 -7.82
N THR A 231 -3.38 23.50 -8.35
CA THR A 231 -3.95 23.29 -9.68
C THR A 231 -5.49 23.38 -9.62
N PRO A 232 -6.14 24.19 -10.47
CA PRO A 232 -7.60 24.26 -10.51
C PRO A 232 -8.25 22.90 -10.73
N GLY A 233 -9.29 22.60 -9.93
CA GLY A 233 -9.99 21.32 -9.96
C GLY A 233 -9.30 20.19 -9.13
N VAL A 234 -8.22 20.49 -8.45
CA VAL A 234 -7.61 19.59 -7.46
C VAL A 234 -8.12 19.96 -6.07
N TRP A 235 -8.75 19.01 -5.37
CA TRP A 235 -9.18 19.17 -3.99
C TRP A 235 -8.03 19.05 -3.00
N GLY A 236 -7.10 18.12 -3.28
CA GLY A 236 -5.92 17.92 -2.45
C GLY A 236 -4.95 16.91 -3.03
N ALA A 237 -3.71 16.97 -2.55
CA ALA A 237 -2.63 16.08 -2.97
C ALA A 237 -1.65 15.79 -1.83
N ARG A 238 -1.11 14.57 -1.81
CA ARG A 238 -0.10 14.14 -0.84
C ARG A 238 0.81 13.06 -1.44
N MET A 239 2.03 12.95 -0.95
CA MET A 239 2.83 11.77 -1.22
C MET A 239 2.18 10.53 -0.58
N MET A 240 2.40 9.34 -1.15
CA MET A 240 1.83 8.08 -0.69
C MET A 240 2.92 7.04 -0.41
N GLY A 241 2.69 6.18 0.60
CA GLY A 241 3.62 5.12 0.99
C GLY A 241 4.68 5.56 1.99
N GLY A 242 5.79 4.84 2.06
CA GLY A 242 6.86 5.04 3.06
C GLY A 242 7.64 6.35 2.93
N GLY A 243 7.42 7.11 1.87
CA GLY A 243 8.09 8.38 1.65
C GLY A 243 9.29 8.33 0.70
N PHE A 244 10.03 9.44 0.63
CA PHE A 244 11.24 9.62 -0.17
C PHE A 244 11.08 9.44 -1.69
N GLY A 245 9.84 9.51 -2.21
CA GLY A 245 9.52 9.36 -3.64
C GLY A 245 8.29 8.53 -3.90
N GLY A 246 8.17 8.02 -5.12
CA GLY A 246 7.05 7.20 -5.57
C GLY A 246 5.85 8.00 -6.07
N MET A 247 4.65 7.51 -5.82
CA MET A 247 3.41 8.15 -6.30
C MET A 247 2.93 9.26 -5.37
N ILE A 248 2.37 10.30 -5.99
CA ILE A 248 1.58 11.33 -5.32
C ILE A 248 0.11 10.98 -5.56
N LEU A 249 -0.65 10.84 -4.48
CA LEU A 249 -2.10 10.67 -4.52
C LEU A 249 -2.76 12.04 -4.63
N VAL A 250 -3.64 12.19 -5.60
CA VAL A 250 -4.37 13.43 -5.88
C VAL A 250 -5.87 13.15 -5.91
N LEU A 251 -6.66 13.95 -5.21
CA LEU A 251 -8.12 13.95 -5.29
C LEU A 251 -8.55 15.11 -6.16
N VAL A 252 -9.29 14.82 -7.24
CA VAL A 252 -9.69 15.82 -8.24
C VAL A 252 -11.20 15.88 -8.37
N GLU A 253 -11.71 17.02 -8.86
CA GLU A 253 -13.12 17.26 -9.11
C GLU A 253 -13.68 16.36 -10.23
N HIS A 254 -12.91 16.20 -11.31
CA HIS A 254 -13.31 15.42 -12.48
C HIS A 254 -12.11 14.62 -13.03
N LYS A 255 -12.39 13.51 -13.69
CA LYS A 255 -11.34 12.64 -14.28
C LYS A 255 -10.51 13.32 -15.38
N GLU A 256 -10.99 14.39 -15.97
CA GLU A 256 -10.28 15.18 -16.99
C GLU A 256 -9.18 16.08 -16.40
N ILE A 257 -9.27 16.41 -15.09
CA ILE A 257 -8.23 17.17 -14.39
C ILE A 257 -6.97 16.30 -14.30
N LEU A 258 -5.80 16.87 -14.62
CA LEU A 258 -4.52 16.15 -14.66
C LEU A 258 -4.57 14.91 -15.57
N PRO A 259 -4.72 15.06 -16.90
CA PRO A 259 -4.93 13.94 -17.83
C PRO A 259 -3.76 12.94 -17.85
N GLN A 260 -2.56 13.35 -17.41
CA GLN A 260 -1.39 12.48 -17.27
C GLN A 260 -1.47 11.54 -16.05
N GLY A 261 -2.36 11.79 -15.10
CA GLY A 261 -2.53 10.98 -13.90
C GLY A 261 -3.37 9.73 -14.16
N VAL A 262 -2.99 8.63 -13.52
CA VAL A 262 -3.71 7.36 -13.61
C VAL A 262 -4.87 7.38 -12.63
N VAL A 263 -6.11 7.23 -13.12
CA VAL A 263 -7.29 7.10 -12.25
C VAL A 263 -7.23 5.77 -11.51
N VAL A 264 -7.47 5.81 -10.21
CA VAL A 264 -7.55 4.62 -9.35
C VAL A 264 -8.87 4.60 -8.60
N GLN A 265 -9.41 3.41 -8.43
CA GLN A 265 -10.66 3.17 -7.73
C GLN A 265 -10.60 1.86 -6.95
N PRO A 266 -11.42 1.68 -5.89
CA PRO A 266 -11.42 0.47 -5.10
C PRO A 266 -11.73 -0.79 -5.91
N SER A 267 -10.88 -1.80 -5.75
CA SER A 267 -11.04 -3.12 -6.34
C SER A 267 -11.16 -4.21 -5.27
N GLU A 268 -11.23 -5.46 -5.70
CA GLU A 268 -11.33 -6.62 -4.82
C GLU A 268 -10.00 -6.98 -4.15
N ALA A 269 -10.10 -7.68 -3.02
CA ALA A 269 -8.96 -8.16 -2.24
C ALA A 269 -8.09 -9.18 -3.00
N GLY A 270 -6.95 -9.53 -2.39
CA GLY A 270 -6.10 -10.63 -2.82
C GLY A 270 -6.79 -11.98 -2.67
N PHE A 271 -6.52 -12.90 -3.60
CA PHE A 271 -7.05 -14.25 -3.57
C PHE A 271 -6.06 -15.27 -4.15
N VAL A 272 -6.34 -16.55 -3.89
CA VAL A 272 -5.61 -17.68 -4.50
C VAL A 272 -6.60 -18.68 -5.08
N GLN A 273 -6.23 -19.28 -6.20
CA GLN A 273 -6.97 -20.36 -6.85
C GLN A 273 -6.07 -21.59 -7.02
N GLU A 274 -6.61 -22.77 -6.86
CA GLU A 274 -5.93 -24.03 -7.12
C GLU A 274 -6.56 -24.73 -8.31
N PHE A 275 -5.72 -25.21 -9.20
CA PHE A 275 -6.11 -25.98 -10.38
C PHE A 275 -5.66 -27.42 -10.23
N LEU A 276 -6.56 -28.36 -10.57
CA LEU A 276 -6.33 -29.81 -10.49
C LEU A 276 -5.54 -30.30 -11.70
#